data_77a7188b3c12b83c0587d0de43f0e330
#
_entry.id   77a7188b3c12b83c0587d0de43f0e330
#
_cell.length_a   1.000
_cell.length_b   1.000
_cell.length_c   1.000
_cell.angle_alpha   90.00
_cell.angle_beta   90.00
_cell.angle_gamma   90.00
#
_symmetry.space_group_name_H-M   'P 1'
#
loop_
_entity.id
_entity.type
_entity.pdbx_description
1 polymer ?
#
loop_
_entity_poly.entity_id
_entity_poly.type
_entity_poly.pdbx_seq_one_letter_code
_entity_poly.pdbx_strand_id
1 'polypeptide(L)'
;MLKMQSSARRKAYITAMKLLMGVAAVLTCALVVGMIGYILGNGIPNITWEMLSTAPSYLANRVGILPDILSTLYIVIATLLIVLPLGVGAAIYLNEYAANKKLVSVIEYASETLSGIPSIIYGLVGMLIFCKNGTSLLAGALTLTIMNLPTIMRTTQESLKTVPQSYREGAFGLGAGKWRTIRTVVLPSCVDGIVTGCILSIGRILGESAALLFTAGSAHMLYNFFEGMHNAGATLTVALYFYAKESSDTGVVFAIAAILMLLTMLINLIADLVGRYFRRKQQ
;
A
#
# COMPACT_ATOMS: atom_id res chain seq x y z
N MET A 1 37.27 -3.00 33.79
CA MET A 1 36.67 -2.00 32.88
C MET A 1 37.78 -1.21 32.19
N LEU A 2 38.20 -1.61 31.00
CA LEU A 2 39.19 -0.91 30.19
C LEU A 2 38.52 0.31 29.53
N LYS A 3 38.73 1.53 30.02
CA LYS A 3 38.44 2.77 29.31
C LYS A 3 39.38 2.82 28.09
N MET A 4 38.92 2.35 26.94
CA MET A 4 39.63 2.58 25.67
C MET A 4 39.66 4.10 25.41
N GLN A 5 40.80 4.74 25.62
CA GLN A 5 41.05 6.12 25.17
C GLN A 5 40.91 6.13 23.63
N SER A 6 39.77 6.61 23.14
CA SER A 6 39.61 6.81 21.70
C SER A 6 40.54 7.92 21.22
N SER A 7 41.46 7.63 20.28
CA SER A 7 42.38 8.61 19.71
C SER A 7 41.61 9.82 19.17
N ALA A 8 42.19 11.02 19.21
CA ALA A 8 41.55 12.26 18.72
C ALA A 8 41.03 12.12 17.28
N ARG A 9 41.76 11.39 16.43
CA ARG A 9 41.31 11.03 15.05
C ARG A 9 39.99 10.22 15.03
N ARG A 10 39.83 9.25 15.93
CA ARG A 10 38.61 8.45 16.02
C ARG A 10 37.41 9.28 16.49
N LYS A 11 37.63 10.20 17.45
CA LYS A 11 36.59 11.13 17.91
C LYS A 11 36.16 12.07 16.78
N ALA A 12 37.15 12.66 16.07
CA ALA A 12 36.90 13.53 14.93
C ALA A 12 36.12 12.80 13.80
N TYR A 13 36.50 11.56 13.47
CA TYR A 13 35.80 10.74 12.50
C TYR A 13 34.34 10.44 12.92
N ILE A 14 34.12 10.03 14.17
CA ILE A 14 32.77 9.75 14.69
C ILE A 14 31.91 11.02 14.66
N THR A 15 32.49 12.19 15.03
CA THR A 15 31.77 13.46 15.00
C THR A 15 31.41 13.86 13.55
N ALA A 16 32.37 13.75 12.63
CA ALA A 16 32.13 14.02 11.21
C ALA A 16 31.02 13.11 10.61
N MET A 17 31.05 11.81 10.94
CA MET A 17 30.01 10.86 10.50
C MET A 17 28.64 11.18 11.10
N LYS A 18 28.57 11.55 12.38
CA LYS A 18 27.31 11.98 13.02
C LYS A 18 26.76 13.25 12.39
N LEU A 19 27.62 14.21 12.07
CA LEU A 19 27.23 15.43 11.38
C LEU A 19 26.71 15.14 9.99
N LEU A 20 27.40 14.31 9.22
CA LEU A 20 27.00 13.90 7.88
C LEU A 20 25.62 13.20 7.90
N MET A 21 25.40 12.25 8.82
CA MET A 21 24.13 11.59 9.02
C MET A 21 23.02 12.58 9.42
N GLY A 22 23.35 13.53 10.32
CA GLY A 22 22.41 14.58 10.72
C GLY A 22 22.02 15.49 9.56
N VAL A 23 22.98 15.93 8.75
CA VAL A 23 22.73 16.74 7.55
C VAL A 23 21.87 15.96 6.54
N ALA A 24 22.19 14.69 6.27
CA ALA A 24 21.40 13.86 5.38
C ALA A 24 19.95 13.69 5.88
N ALA A 25 19.76 13.45 7.17
CA ALA A 25 18.42 13.34 7.77
C ALA A 25 17.62 14.65 7.63
N VAL A 26 18.25 15.80 7.97
CA VAL A 26 17.61 17.13 7.85
C VAL A 26 17.24 17.42 6.39
N LEU A 27 18.15 17.15 5.46
CA LEU A 27 17.91 17.38 4.03
C LEU A 27 16.73 16.52 3.52
N THR A 28 16.69 15.24 3.90
CA THR A 28 15.58 14.35 3.54
C THR A 28 14.25 14.84 4.13
N CYS A 29 14.23 15.21 5.41
CA CYS A 29 13.03 15.77 6.03
C CYS A 29 12.59 17.07 5.35
N ALA A 30 13.54 17.97 5.06
CA ALA A 30 13.24 19.24 4.39
C ALA A 30 12.67 19.05 2.98
N LEU A 31 13.20 18.10 2.22
CA LEU A 31 12.65 17.74 0.89
C LEU A 31 11.22 17.21 0.99
N VAL A 32 10.97 16.27 1.90
CA VAL A 32 9.63 15.68 2.06
C VAL A 32 8.63 16.75 2.52
N VAL A 33 8.95 17.52 3.57
CA VAL A 33 8.08 18.58 4.09
C VAL A 33 7.88 19.68 3.04
N GLY A 34 8.95 20.04 2.32
CA GLY A 34 8.89 21.02 1.22
C GLY A 34 7.97 20.58 0.09
N MET A 35 8.07 19.32 -0.36
CA MET A 35 7.17 18.76 -1.39
C MET A 35 5.71 18.76 -0.92
N ILE A 36 5.46 18.28 0.30
CA ILE A 36 4.11 18.28 0.89
C ILE A 36 3.56 19.70 0.96
N GLY A 37 4.34 20.63 1.51
CA GLY A 37 3.96 22.03 1.64
C GLY A 37 3.68 22.70 0.27
N TYR A 38 4.51 22.39 -0.74
CA TYR A 38 4.34 22.91 -2.09
C TYR A 38 3.07 22.40 -2.75
N ILE A 39 2.78 21.08 -2.66
CA ILE A 39 1.57 20.48 -3.23
C ILE A 39 0.32 21.02 -2.53
N LEU A 40 0.31 21.04 -1.18
CA LEU A 40 -0.85 21.54 -0.44
C LEU A 40 -1.05 23.04 -0.60
N GLY A 41 0.03 23.83 -0.61
CA GLY A 41 -0.04 25.28 -0.77
C GLY A 41 -0.60 25.71 -2.13
N ASN A 42 -0.29 24.99 -3.21
CA ASN A 42 -0.82 25.26 -4.54
C ASN A 42 -2.13 24.52 -4.82
N GLY A 43 -2.40 23.41 -4.14
CA GLY A 43 -3.60 22.60 -4.39
C GLY A 43 -4.82 23.05 -3.62
N ILE A 44 -4.71 23.28 -2.31
CA ILE A 44 -5.85 23.62 -1.45
C ILE A 44 -6.66 24.82 -1.94
N PRO A 45 -6.06 25.94 -2.41
CA PRO A 45 -6.82 27.08 -2.91
C PRO A 45 -7.69 26.76 -4.14
N ASN A 46 -7.33 25.73 -4.90
CA ASN A 46 -8.01 25.33 -6.12
C ASN A 46 -9.05 24.21 -5.92
N ILE A 47 -9.20 23.71 -4.69
CA ILE A 47 -10.23 22.71 -4.37
C ILE A 47 -11.59 23.41 -4.23
N THR A 48 -12.53 23.04 -5.10
CA THR A 48 -13.91 23.52 -5.03
C THR A 48 -14.84 22.38 -4.59
N TRP A 49 -15.97 22.76 -3.96
CA TRP A 49 -17.00 21.77 -3.60
C TRP A 49 -17.58 21.08 -4.85
N GLU A 50 -17.72 21.85 -5.94
CA GLU A 50 -18.18 21.31 -7.21
C GLU A 50 -17.26 20.21 -7.74
N MET A 51 -15.94 20.42 -7.67
CA MET A 51 -14.93 19.41 -8.07
C MET A 51 -15.07 18.10 -7.28
N LEU A 52 -15.34 18.18 -5.97
CA LEU A 52 -15.46 17.00 -5.11
C LEU A 52 -16.80 16.27 -5.25
N SER A 53 -17.86 16.96 -5.63
CA SER A 53 -19.24 16.43 -5.58
C SER A 53 -19.84 16.07 -6.93
N THR A 54 -19.13 16.34 -8.03
CA THR A 54 -19.67 16.12 -9.38
C THR A 54 -18.80 15.20 -10.24
N ALA A 55 -19.41 14.67 -11.31
CA ALA A 55 -18.69 14.02 -12.39
C ALA A 55 -18.19 15.07 -13.41
N PRO A 56 -17.08 14.80 -14.13
CA PRO A 56 -16.59 15.69 -15.17
C PRO A 56 -17.61 15.81 -16.32
N SER A 57 -17.71 17.01 -16.91
CA SER A 57 -18.58 17.28 -18.06
C SER A 57 -17.90 18.23 -19.02
N TYR A 58 -17.57 17.74 -20.20
CA TYR A 58 -17.00 18.56 -21.27
C TYR A 58 -17.97 19.63 -21.77
N LEU A 59 -19.29 19.31 -21.80
CA LEU A 59 -20.33 20.25 -22.27
C LEU A 59 -20.50 21.44 -21.30
N ALA A 60 -20.36 21.18 -20.00
CA ALA A 60 -20.49 22.21 -18.96
C ALA A 60 -19.12 22.81 -18.57
N ASN A 61 -18.04 22.46 -19.24
CA ASN A 61 -16.65 22.81 -18.89
C ASN A 61 -16.36 22.61 -17.38
N ARG A 62 -16.85 21.49 -16.85
CA ARG A 62 -16.80 21.17 -15.41
C ARG A 62 -15.75 20.13 -15.15
N VAL A 63 -14.87 20.42 -14.20
CA VAL A 63 -13.88 19.48 -13.66
C VAL A 63 -14.45 18.85 -12.37
N GLY A 64 -14.97 17.62 -12.49
CA GLY A 64 -15.44 16.84 -11.34
C GLY A 64 -14.60 15.58 -11.18
N ILE A 65 -14.28 15.19 -9.95
CA ILE A 65 -13.43 14.02 -9.64
C ILE A 65 -14.13 13.02 -8.71
N LEU A 66 -15.41 13.19 -8.44
CA LEU A 66 -16.16 12.27 -7.59
C LEU A 66 -16.08 10.81 -8.07
N PRO A 67 -16.23 10.50 -9.38
CA PRO A 67 -16.07 9.14 -9.88
C PRO A 67 -14.69 8.56 -9.58
N ASP A 68 -13.65 9.37 -9.71
CA ASP A 68 -12.25 8.94 -9.52
C ASP A 68 -11.94 8.68 -8.05
N ILE A 69 -12.53 9.47 -7.12
CA ILE A 69 -12.47 9.21 -5.69
C ILE A 69 -13.13 7.87 -5.35
N LEU A 70 -14.35 7.64 -5.85
CA LEU A 70 -15.07 6.40 -5.59
C LEU A 70 -14.37 5.18 -6.20
N SER A 71 -13.90 5.28 -7.44
CA SER A 71 -13.14 4.22 -8.09
C SER A 71 -11.85 3.88 -7.33
N THR A 72 -11.18 4.91 -6.77
CA THR A 72 -10.00 4.71 -5.92
C THR A 72 -10.35 3.94 -4.65
N LEU A 73 -11.43 4.31 -3.97
CA LEU A 73 -11.88 3.59 -2.77
C LEU A 73 -12.31 2.15 -3.10
N TYR A 74 -13.03 1.96 -4.19
CA TYR A 74 -13.48 0.64 -4.64
C TYR A 74 -12.31 -0.29 -4.91
N ILE A 75 -11.30 0.18 -5.63
CA ILE A 75 -10.13 -0.64 -5.96
C ILE A 75 -9.27 -0.97 -4.74
N VAL A 76 -9.13 -0.04 -3.78
CA VAL A 76 -8.44 -0.28 -2.51
C VAL A 76 -9.14 -1.38 -1.73
N ILE A 77 -10.46 -1.27 -1.57
CA ILE A 77 -11.27 -2.25 -0.83
C ILE A 77 -11.20 -3.61 -1.51
N ALA A 78 -11.45 -3.66 -2.82
CA ALA A 78 -11.44 -4.92 -3.59
C ALA A 78 -10.07 -5.62 -3.53
N THR A 79 -8.99 -4.86 -3.73
CA THR A 79 -7.63 -5.41 -3.66
C THR A 79 -7.32 -5.96 -2.26
N LEU A 80 -7.63 -5.22 -1.20
CA LEU A 80 -7.39 -5.67 0.18
C LEU A 80 -8.20 -6.89 0.54
N LEU A 81 -9.47 -6.96 0.14
CA LEU A 81 -10.34 -8.12 0.38
C LEU A 81 -9.79 -9.41 -0.24
N ILE A 82 -9.04 -9.31 -1.34
CA ILE A 82 -8.45 -10.46 -2.01
C ILE A 82 -7.04 -10.74 -1.49
N VAL A 83 -6.19 -9.70 -1.41
CA VAL A 83 -4.76 -9.90 -1.09
C VAL A 83 -4.51 -10.27 0.36
N LEU A 84 -5.33 -9.78 1.31
CA LEU A 84 -5.14 -10.08 2.72
C LEU A 84 -5.32 -11.57 3.05
N PRO A 85 -6.44 -12.23 2.71
CA PRO A 85 -6.59 -13.65 2.99
C PRO A 85 -5.56 -14.50 2.24
N LEU A 86 -5.21 -14.15 1.00
CA LEU A 86 -4.20 -14.87 0.23
C LEU A 86 -2.79 -14.70 0.82
N GLY A 87 -2.37 -13.47 1.09
CA GLY A 87 -1.02 -13.18 1.61
C GLY A 87 -0.80 -13.67 3.03
N VAL A 88 -1.78 -13.44 3.92
CA VAL A 88 -1.72 -13.95 5.30
C VAL A 88 -1.78 -15.47 5.32
N GLY A 89 -2.67 -16.08 4.51
CA GLY A 89 -2.77 -17.53 4.38
C GLY A 89 -1.48 -18.17 3.85
N ALA A 90 -0.87 -17.58 2.83
CA ALA A 90 0.43 -18.02 2.30
C ALA A 90 1.54 -17.91 3.36
N ALA A 91 1.61 -16.79 4.08
CA ALA A 91 2.59 -16.59 5.14
C ALA A 91 2.45 -17.64 6.26
N ILE A 92 1.22 -17.91 6.72
CA ILE A 92 0.94 -18.94 7.72
C ILE A 92 1.37 -20.32 7.20
N TYR A 93 1.00 -20.65 5.95
CA TYR A 93 1.39 -21.94 5.38
C TYR A 93 2.91 -22.10 5.34
N LEU A 94 3.63 -21.12 4.83
CA LEU A 94 5.08 -21.18 4.69
C LEU A 94 5.83 -21.21 6.03
N ASN A 95 5.32 -20.51 7.04
CA ASN A 95 5.97 -20.45 8.36
C ASN A 95 5.60 -21.61 9.27
N GLU A 96 4.34 -22.06 9.25
CA GLU A 96 3.83 -23.02 10.23
C GLU A 96 3.66 -24.45 9.68
N TYR A 97 3.35 -24.62 8.40
CA TYR A 97 3.00 -25.91 7.81
C TYR A 97 4.08 -26.49 6.90
N ALA A 98 4.81 -25.66 6.17
CA ALA A 98 5.73 -26.13 5.14
C ALA A 98 6.93 -26.85 5.77
N ALA A 99 7.00 -28.18 5.58
CA ALA A 99 8.11 -29.01 6.04
C ALA A 99 9.32 -28.95 5.12
N ASN A 100 9.10 -28.72 3.83
CA ASN A 100 10.17 -28.67 2.82
C ASN A 100 10.79 -27.27 2.73
N LYS A 101 11.93 -27.08 3.40
CA LYS A 101 12.68 -25.82 3.40
C LYS A 101 13.10 -25.35 1.99
N LYS A 102 13.35 -26.27 1.05
CA LYS A 102 13.69 -25.91 -0.33
C LYS A 102 12.51 -25.27 -1.04
N LEU A 103 11.31 -25.85 -0.86
CA LEU A 103 10.08 -25.26 -1.42
C LEU A 103 9.81 -23.86 -0.86
N VAL A 104 9.97 -23.69 0.46
CA VAL A 104 9.82 -22.37 1.12
C VAL A 104 10.79 -21.36 0.49
N SER A 105 12.07 -21.72 0.38
CA SER A 105 13.09 -20.84 -0.21
C SER A 105 12.79 -20.47 -1.67
N VAL A 106 12.27 -21.39 -2.48
CA VAL A 106 11.87 -21.11 -3.87
C VAL A 106 10.70 -20.13 -3.93
N ILE A 107 9.70 -20.29 -3.07
CA ILE A 107 8.54 -19.38 -3.02
C ILE A 107 8.95 -18.01 -2.51
N GLU A 108 9.79 -17.92 -1.47
CA GLU A 108 10.33 -16.66 -0.97
C GLU A 108 11.15 -15.93 -2.06
N TYR A 109 12.02 -16.63 -2.76
CA TYR A 109 12.80 -16.07 -3.86
C TYR A 109 11.92 -15.60 -5.02
N ALA A 110 10.92 -16.38 -5.43
CA ALA A 110 9.96 -15.99 -6.45
C ALA A 110 9.16 -14.73 -6.04
N SER A 111 8.74 -14.68 -4.78
CA SER A 111 8.05 -13.52 -4.22
C SER A 111 8.93 -12.27 -4.20
N GLU A 112 10.21 -12.41 -3.86
CA GLU A 112 11.17 -11.31 -3.88
C GLU A 112 11.41 -10.81 -5.31
N THR A 113 11.53 -11.71 -6.28
CA THR A 113 11.65 -11.39 -7.71
C THR A 113 10.43 -10.63 -8.20
N LEU A 114 9.21 -11.07 -7.83
CA LEU A 114 7.97 -10.36 -8.14
C LEU A 114 7.99 -8.92 -7.60
N SER A 115 8.48 -8.68 -6.39
CA SER A 115 8.57 -7.32 -5.82
C SER A 115 9.44 -6.37 -6.63
N GLY A 116 10.41 -6.87 -7.38
CA GLY A 116 11.34 -6.10 -8.20
C GLY A 116 10.82 -5.77 -9.60
N ILE A 117 9.70 -6.35 -10.04
CA ILE A 117 9.16 -6.11 -11.38
C ILE A 117 8.54 -4.69 -11.44
N PRO A 118 8.86 -3.87 -12.48
CA PRO A 118 8.23 -2.58 -12.69
C PRO A 118 6.71 -2.69 -12.84
N SER A 119 5.96 -1.76 -12.25
CA SER A 119 4.49 -1.80 -12.22
C SER A 119 3.84 -1.78 -13.62
N ILE A 120 4.47 -1.13 -14.58
CA ILE A 120 4.01 -1.11 -15.98
C ILE A 120 3.94 -2.54 -16.58
N ILE A 121 4.87 -3.42 -16.22
CA ILE A 121 4.88 -4.82 -16.68
C ILE A 121 3.69 -5.57 -16.08
N TYR A 122 3.39 -5.34 -14.79
CA TYR A 122 2.16 -5.86 -14.16
C TYR A 122 0.90 -5.39 -14.89
N GLY A 123 0.87 -4.10 -15.29
CA GLY A 123 -0.23 -3.55 -16.06
C GLY A 123 -0.43 -4.24 -17.40
N LEU A 124 0.65 -4.41 -18.16
CA LEU A 124 0.62 -5.07 -19.47
C LEU A 124 0.21 -6.54 -19.36
N VAL A 125 0.80 -7.28 -18.42
CA VAL A 125 0.45 -8.70 -18.18
C VAL A 125 -0.98 -8.82 -17.66
N GLY A 126 -1.38 -7.94 -16.73
CA GLY A 126 -2.74 -7.88 -16.21
C GLY A 126 -3.77 -7.60 -17.30
N MET A 127 -3.47 -6.68 -18.21
CA MET A 127 -4.30 -6.40 -19.37
C MET A 127 -4.51 -7.63 -20.24
N LEU A 128 -3.43 -8.36 -20.54
CA LEU A 128 -3.50 -9.57 -21.37
C LEU A 128 -4.30 -10.71 -20.71
N ILE A 129 -4.23 -10.84 -19.39
CA ILE A 129 -4.86 -11.92 -18.64
C ILE A 129 -6.30 -11.59 -18.26
N PHE A 130 -6.54 -10.38 -17.71
CA PHE A 130 -7.80 -10.02 -17.05
C PHE A 130 -8.73 -9.15 -17.91
N CYS A 131 -8.20 -8.45 -18.94
CA CYS A 131 -8.99 -7.51 -19.72
C CYS A 131 -9.51 -8.09 -21.06
N LYS A 132 -9.83 -9.38 -21.09
CA LYS A 132 -10.33 -10.03 -22.32
C LYS A 132 -11.61 -9.40 -22.89
N ASN A 133 -12.44 -8.84 -22.02
CA ASN A 133 -13.71 -8.18 -22.39
C ASN A 133 -13.65 -6.64 -22.19
N GLY A 134 -12.46 -6.08 -22.15
CA GLY A 134 -12.23 -4.67 -21.86
C GLY A 134 -11.64 -4.42 -20.47
N THR A 135 -11.27 -3.17 -20.20
CA THR A 135 -10.74 -2.73 -18.90
C THR A 135 -11.85 -2.68 -17.85
N SER A 136 -11.52 -2.99 -16.59
CA SER A 136 -12.45 -2.91 -15.47
C SER A 136 -11.74 -2.70 -14.14
N LEU A 137 -12.42 -2.12 -13.15
CA LEU A 137 -11.85 -1.97 -11.81
C LEU A 137 -11.47 -3.32 -11.19
N LEU A 138 -12.22 -4.38 -11.51
CA LEU A 138 -11.90 -5.75 -11.06
C LEU A 138 -10.58 -6.24 -11.64
N ALA A 139 -10.35 -6.04 -12.95
CA ALA A 139 -9.08 -6.39 -13.58
C ALA A 139 -7.90 -5.63 -12.95
N GLY A 140 -8.11 -4.35 -12.63
CA GLY A 140 -7.16 -3.54 -11.86
C GLY A 140 -6.91 -4.11 -10.47
N ALA A 141 -7.96 -4.44 -9.72
CA ALA A 141 -7.84 -5.01 -8.38
C ALA A 141 -7.12 -6.36 -8.37
N LEU A 142 -7.37 -7.23 -9.34
CA LEU A 142 -6.66 -8.51 -9.49
C LEU A 142 -5.18 -8.31 -9.81
N THR A 143 -4.85 -7.37 -10.68
CA THR A 143 -3.47 -7.02 -11.02
C THR A 143 -2.74 -6.45 -9.80
N LEU A 144 -3.36 -5.53 -9.07
CA LEU A 144 -2.81 -4.98 -7.83
C LEU A 144 -2.70 -6.03 -6.72
N THR A 145 -3.59 -7.03 -6.71
CA THR A 145 -3.48 -8.16 -5.77
C THR A 145 -2.19 -8.93 -6.00
N ILE A 146 -1.87 -9.29 -7.23
CA ILE A 146 -0.62 -10.00 -7.57
C ILE A 146 0.59 -9.14 -7.18
N MET A 147 0.54 -7.84 -7.45
CA MET A 147 1.61 -6.90 -7.15
C MET A 147 1.85 -6.69 -5.65
N ASN A 148 0.79 -6.74 -4.82
CA ASN A 148 0.87 -6.52 -3.38
C ASN A 148 1.01 -7.80 -2.56
N LEU A 149 0.76 -8.98 -3.16
CA LEU A 149 0.85 -10.27 -2.49
C LEU A 149 2.22 -10.50 -1.79
N PRO A 150 3.37 -10.21 -2.43
CA PRO A 150 4.68 -10.33 -1.79
C PRO A 150 4.81 -9.48 -0.53
N THR A 151 4.29 -8.26 -0.55
CA THR A 151 4.37 -7.32 0.59
C THR A 151 3.61 -7.86 1.80
N ILE A 152 2.35 -8.26 1.62
CA ILE A 152 1.52 -8.82 2.70
C ILE A 152 2.10 -10.13 3.23
N MET A 153 2.52 -11.02 2.32
CA MET A 153 3.11 -12.29 2.69
C MET A 153 4.38 -12.10 3.53
N ARG A 154 5.30 -11.23 3.08
CA ARG A 154 6.58 -11.01 3.76
C ARG A 154 6.42 -10.34 5.11
N THR A 155 5.64 -9.25 5.22
CA THR A 155 5.41 -8.57 6.50
C THR A 155 4.73 -9.50 7.52
N THR A 156 3.80 -10.34 7.06
CA THR A 156 3.16 -11.35 7.90
C THR A 156 4.14 -12.42 8.34
N GLN A 157 4.99 -12.96 7.44
CA GLN A 157 6.02 -13.94 7.80
C GLN A 157 7.03 -13.38 8.81
N GLU A 158 7.52 -12.14 8.59
CA GLU A 158 8.43 -11.48 9.52
C GLU A 158 7.80 -11.37 10.91
N SER A 159 6.53 -11.01 10.99
CA SER A 159 5.80 -10.93 12.26
C SER A 159 5.57 -12.32 12.89
N LEU A 160 5.26 -13.35 12.10
CA LEU A 160 5.13 -14.73 12.60
C LEU A 160 6.45 -15.25 13.20
N LYS A 161 7.60 -14.87 12.64
CA LYS A 161 8.94 -15.25 13.13
C LYS A 161 9.31 -14.58 14.45
N THR A 162 8.70 -13.44 14.81
CA THR A 162 8.94 -12.75 16.09
C THR A 162 8.22 -13.39 17.27
N VAL A 163 7.20 -14.22 17.04
CA VAL A 163 6.46 -14.89 18.11
C VAL A 163 7.33 -15.96 18.77
N PRO A 164 7.57 -15.88 20.11
CA PRO A 164 8.41 -16.86 20.82
C PRO A 164 7.88 -18.28 20.66
N GLN A 165 8.81 -19.22 20.49
CA GLN A 165 8.47 -20.65 20.37
C GLN A 165 7.75 -21.20 21.60
N SER A 166 8.06 -20.66 22.79
CA SER A 166 7.41 -21.03 24.05
C SER A 166 5.89 -20.84 24.06
N TYR A 167 5.37 -19.86 23.27
CA TYR A 167 3.91 -19.68 23.15
C TYR A 167 3.25 -20.83 22.41
N ARG A 168 3.93 -21.37 21.39
CA ARG A 168 3.46 -22.56 20.65
C ARG A 168 3.53 -23.80 21.51
N GLU A 169 4.65 -24.00 22.20
CA GLU A 169 4.88 -25.15 23.09
C GLU A 169 3.91 -25.15 24.28
N GLY A 170 3.65 -23.99 24.88
CA GLY A 170 2.66 -23.85 25.94
C GLY A 170 1.25 -24.21 25.49
N ALA A 171 0.84 -23.75 24.30
CA ALA A 171 -0.46 -24.11 23.74
C ALA A 171 -0.58 -25.60 23.43
N PHE A 172 0.47 -26.21 22.88
CA PHE A 172 0.52 -27.66 22.63
C PHE A 172 0.51 -28.46 23.94
N GLY A 173 1.23 -28.01 24.99
CA GLY A 173 1.22 -28.62 26.32
C GLY A 173 -0.17 -28.63 26.98
N LEU A 174 -1.01 -27.63 26.65
CA LEU A 174 -2.42 -27.59 27.07
C LEU A 174 -3.36 -28.41 26.15
N GLY A 175 -2.82 -29.17 25.19
CA GLY A 175 -3.58 -30.03 24.28
C GLY A 175 -4.21 -29.32 23.09
N ALA A 176 -3.82 -28.07 22.80
CA ALA A 176 -4.31 -27.37 21.62
C ALA A 176 -3.74 -27.99 20.34
N GLY A 177 -4.59 -28.22 19.33
CA GLY A 177 -4.15 -28.63 18.02
C GLY A 177 -3.50 -27.44 17.25
N LYS A 178 -2.70 -27.75 16.23
CA LYS A 178 -1.90 -26.77 15.47
C LYS A 178 -2.70 -25.57 14.96
N TRP A 179 -3.83 -25.81 14.31
CA TRP A 179 -4.70 -24.73 13.80
C TRP A 179 -5.25 -23.85 14.93
N ARG A 180 -5.66 -24.46 16.04
CA ARG A 180 -6.15 -23.73 17.21
C ARG A 180 -5.04 -22.84 17.78
N THR A 181 -3.83 -23.35 17.94
CA THR A 181 -2.66 -22.58 18.40
C THR A 181 -2.39 -21.39 17.47
N ILE A 182 -2.41 -21.60 16.15
CA ILE A 182 -2.20 -20.51 15.18
C ILE A 182 -3.29 -19.45 15.34
N ARG A 183 -4.56 -19.82 15.35
CA ARG A 183 -5.67 -18.87 15.37
C ARG A 183 -5.80 -18.11 16.70
N THR A 184 -5.51 -18.75 17.84
CA THR A 184 -5.78 -18.18 19.16
C THR A 184 -4.56 -17.57 19.84
N VAL A 185 -3.35 -17.98 19.46
CA VAL A 185 -2.10 -17.53 20.08
C VAL A 185 -1.20 -16.81 19.08
N VAL A 186 -0.84 -17.47 17.97
CA VAL A 186 0.17 -16.95 17.05
C VAL A 186 -0.36 -15.77 16.24
N LEU A 187 -1.50 -15.94 15.57
CA LEU A 187 -2.07 -14.90 14.69
C LEU A 187 -2.42 -13.61 15.45
N PRO A 188 -3.04 -13.67 16.64
CA PRO A 188 -3.23 -12.48 17.46
C PRO A 188 -1.92 -11.76 17.80
N SER A 189 -0.86 -12.52 18.11
CA SER A 189 0.46 -11.93 18.42
C SER A 189 1.15 -11.28 17.20
N CYS A 190 0.65 -11.53 15.98
CA CYS A 190 1.22 -11.02 14.72
C CYS A 190 0.42 -9.89 14.10
N VAL A 191 -0.64 -9.41 14.74
CA VAL A 191 -1.53 -8.37 14.17
C VAL A 191 -0.76 -7.13 13.74
N ASP A 192 0.28 -6.73 14.46
CA ASP A 192 1.09 -5.56 14.15
C ASP A 192 1.77 -5.64 12.77
N GLY A 193 2.32 -6.81 12.42
CA GLY A 193 2.92 -7.01 11.11
C GLY A 193 1.90 -7.07 9.99
N ILE A 194 0.74 -7.66 10.24
CA ILE A 194 -0.37 -7.70 9.27
C ILE A 194 -0.88 -6.28 9.00
N VAL A 195 -1.11 -5.48 10.06
CA VAL A 195 -1.54 -4.08 9.92
C VAL A 195 -0.50 -3.24 9.19
N THR A 196 0.78 -3.43 9.52
CA THR A 196 1.88 -2.75 8.81
C THR A 196 1.87 -3.11 7.33
N GLY A 197 1.71 -4.40 6.99
CA GLY A 197 1.57 -4.85 5.61
C GLY A 197 0.37 -4.23 4.90
N CYS A 198 -0.77 -4.10 5.58
CA CYS A 198 -1.96 -3.40 5.05
C CYS A 198 -1.65 -1.94 4.72
N ILE A 199 -1.03 -1.20 5.65
CA ILE A 199 -0.71 0.23 5.46
C ILE A 199 0.25 0.41 4.27
N LEU A 200 1.28 -0.41 4.18
CA LEU A 200 2.22 -0.38 3.05
C LEU A 200 1.53 -0.70 1.72
N SER A 201 0.64 -1.70 1.71
CA SER A 201 -0.13 -2.06 0.52
C SER A 201 -1.12 -0.97 0.12
N ILE A 202 -1.82 -0.35 1.07
CA ILE A 202 -2.72 0.78 0.80
C ILE A 202 -1.95 1.93 0.15
N GLY A 203 -0.82 2.33 0.71
CA GLY A 203 0.02 3.38 0.14
C GLY A 203 0.45 3.07 -1.29
N ARG A 204 0.83 1.82 -1.57
CA ARG A 204 1.20 1.36 -2.91
C ARG A 204 0.02 1.34 -3.88
N ILE A 205 -1.15 0.89 -3.46
CA ILE A 205 -2.38 0.87 -4.28
C ILE A 205 -2.80 2.30 -4.64
N LEU A 206 -2.82 3.20 -3.66
CA LEU A 206 -3.21 4.60 -3.86
C LEU A 206 -2.24 5.36 -4.76
N GLY A 207 -0.95 5.02 -4.75
CA GLY A 207 0.06 5.64 -5.61
C GLY A 207 0.18 5.02 -7.00
N GLU A 208 -0.52 3.92 -7.29
CA GLU A 208 -0.35 3.19 -8.55
C GLU A 208 -1.15 3.81 -9.68
N SER A 209 -0.48 4.20 -10.75
CA SER A 209 -1.11 4.72 -11.97
C SER A 209 -0.81 3.86 -13.20
N ALA A 210 0.44 3.40 -13.36
CA ALA A 210 0.86 2.72 -14.57
C ALA A 210 0.14 1.40 -14.81
N ALA A 211 0.06 0.53 -13.79
CA ALA A 211 -0.66 -0.73 -13.91
C ALA A 211 -2.18 -0.51 -14.12
N LEU A 212 -2.76 0.47 -13.44
CA LEU A 212 -4.19 0.75 -13.50
C LEU A 212 -4.62 1.36 -14.83
N LEU A 213 -3.77 2.16 -15.45
CA LEU A 213 -4.01 2.71 -16.78
C LEU A 213 -4.34 1.62 -17.81
N PHE A 214 -3.64 0.50 -17.74
CA PHE A 214 -3.82 -0.64 -18.67
C PHE A 214 -4.94 -1.60 -18.25
N THR A 215 -5.31 -1.65 -16.99
CA THR A 215 -6.21 -2.68 -16.46
C THR A 215 -7.55 -2.15 -15.99
N ALA A 216 -7.56 -1.04 -15.23
CA ALA A 216 -8.79 -0.41 -14.74
C ALA A 216 -9.39 0.55 -15.79
N GLY A 217 -8.54 1.18 -16.61
CA GLY A 217 -8.96 2.13 -17.63
C GLY A 217 -8.98 3.57 -17.15
N SER A 218 -9.62 4.44 -17.94
CA SER A 218 -9.63 5.89 -17.75
C SER A 218 -11.03 6.52 -17.82
N ALA A 219 -12.09 5.75 -17.60
CA ALA A 219 -13.46 6.26 -17.65
C ALA A 219 -13.82 7.00 -16.34
N HIS A 220 -14.37 8.21 -16.47
CA HIS A 220 -14.80 9.05 -15.35
C HIS A 220 -16.32 8.96 -15.15
N MET A 221 -16.85 7.77 -14.90
CA MET A 221 -18.28 7.52 -14.75
C MET A 221 -18.64 7.10 -13.32
N LEU A 222 -19.80 7.58 -12.87
CA LEU A 222 -20.34 7.22 -11.55
C LEU A 222 -21.05 5.90 -11.63
N TYR A 223 -20.56 4.92 -10.88
CA TYR A 223 -21.14 3.60 -10.71
C TYR A 223 -21.30 3.25 -9.25
N ASN A 224 -22.25 2.34 -8.95
CA ASN A 224 -22.28 1.65 -7.68
C ASN A 224 -21.10 0.66 -7.58
N PHE A 225 -20.75 0.22 -6.36
CA PHE A 225 -19.60 -0.65 -6.13
C PHE A 225 -19.57 -1.89 -7.05
N PHE A 226 -20.65 -2.65 -7.10
CA PHE A 226 -20.72 -3.88 -7.91
C PHE A 226 -20.68 -3.60 -9.42
N GLU A 227 -21.36 -2.59 -9.86
CA GLU A 227 -21.38 -2.17 -11.26
C GLU A 227 -19.99 -1.63 -11.67
N GLY A 228 -19.38 -0.79 -10.84
CA GLY A 228 -18.05 -0.25 -11.06
C GLY A 228 -16.99 -1.32 -11.19
N MET A 229 -17.08 -2.42 -10.43
CA MET A 229 -16.12 -3.53 -10.54
C MET A 229 -16.08 -4.15 -11.96
N HIS A 230 -17.16 -4.13 -12.69
CA HIS A 230 -17.26 -4.72 -14.04
C HIS A 230 -17.04 -3.72 -15.17
N ASN A 231 -16.95 -2.43 -14.85
CA ASN A 231 -16.77 -1.35 -15.81
C ASN A 231 -15.39 -0.68 -15.67
N ALA A 232 -14.97 0.01 -16.74
CA ALA A 232 -13.77 0.84 -16.70
C ALA A 232 -13.97 2.00 -15.73
N GLY A 233 -12.94 2.32 -14.96
CA GLY A 233 -12.94 3.44 -14.03
C GLY A 233 -11.55 4.01 -13.81
N ALA A 234 -11.43 5.33 -13.89
CA ALA A 234 -10.19 6.02 -13.55
C ALA A 234 -10.05 6.10 -12.02
N THR A 235 -8.85 5.86 -11.52
CA THR A 235 -8.48 6.23 -10.15
C THR A 235 -7.95 7.67 -10.11
N LEU A 236 -7.88 8.28 -8.92
CA LEU A 236 -7.33 9.62 -8.75
C LEU A 236 -5.91 9.76 -9.30
N THR A 237 -5.08 8.72 -9.20
CA THR A 237 -3.72 8.71 -9.78
C THR A 237 -3.72 8.67 -11.30
N VAL A 238 -4.65 7.92 -11.89
CA VAL A 238 -4.84 7.88 -13.34
C VAL A 238 -5.43 9.21 -13.82
N ALA A 239 -6.42 9.77 -13.13
CA ALA A 239 -6.97 11.08 -13.40
C ALA A 239 -5.89 12.16 -13.33
N LEU A 240 -5.08 12.18 -12.27
CA LEU A 240 -3.95 13.10 -12.11
C LEU A 240 -2.99 13.02 -13.30
N TYR A 241 -2.67 11.82 -13.77
CA TYR A 241 -1.81 11.63 -14.93
C TYR A 241 -2.40 12.26 -16.21
N PHE A 242 -3.69 12.06 -16.48
CA PHE A 242 -4.36 12.65 -17.64
C PHE A 242 -4.46 14.17 -17.54
N TYR A 243 -4.90 14.70 -16.40
CA TYR A 243 -4.98 16.14 -16.19
C TYR A 243 -3.60 16.80 -16.27
N ALA A 244 -2.55 16.18 -15.75
CA ALA A 244 -1.19 16.70 -15.85
C ALA A 244 -0.65 16.71 -17.29
N LYS A 245 -1.12 15.80 -18.16
CA LYS A 245 -0.69 15.69 -19.54
C LYS A 245 -1.51 16.56 -20.50
N GLU A 246 -2.80 16.70 -20.26
CA GLU A 246 -3.76 17.29 -21.22
C GLU A 246 -4.25 18.68 -20.80
N SER A 247 -4.25 19.00 -19.50
CA SER A 247 -4.73 20.28 -19.00
C SER A 247 -3.65 21.36 -19.08
N SER A 248 -4.02 22.54 -19.56
CA SER A 248 -3.21 23.75 -19.42
C SER A 248 -3.35 24.41 -18.04
N ASP A 249 -4.35 23.99 -17.24
CA ASP A 249 -4.60 24.53 -15.90
C ASP A 249 -3.86 23.71 -14.83
N THR A 250 -2.72 24.23 -14.41
CA THR A 250 -1.90 23.63 -13.35
C THR A 250 -2.59 23.64 -11.99
N GLY A 251 -3.56 24.55 -11.75
CA GLY A 251 -4.32 24.63 -10.50
C GLY A 251 -5.14 23.36 -10.25
N VAL A 252 -5.82 22.86 -11.31
CA VAL A 252 -6.58 21.59 -11.24
C VAL A 252 -5.65 20.41 -10.91
N VAL A 253 -4.48 20.35 -11.54
CA VAL A 253 -3.50 19.28 -11.30
C VAL A 253 -3.04 19.26 -9.83
N PHE A 254 -2.70 20.44 -9.28
CA PHE A 254 -2.34 20.55 -7.86
C PHE A 254 -3.49 20.25 -6.92
N ALA A 255 -4.73 20.61 -7.29
CA ALA A 255 -5.92 20.27 -6.50
C ALA A 255 -6.11 18.75 -6.41
N ILE A 256 -6.04 18.03 -7.55
CA ILE A 256 -6.14 16.57 -7.57
C ILE A 256 -5.00 15.92 -6.77
N ALA A 257 -3.77 16.40 -6.91
CA ALA A 257 -2.63 15.92 -6.17
C ALA A 257 -2.81 16.14 -4.63
N ALA A 258 -3.30 17.30 -4.22
CA ALA A 258 -3.58 17.59 -2.82
C ALA A 258 -4.70 16.70 -2.27
N ILE A 259 -5.78 16.48 -3.02
CA ILE A 259 -6.88 15.59 -2.64
C ILE A 259 -6.38 14.14 -2.50
N LEU A 260 -5.59 13.65 -3.45
CA LEU A 260 -4.99 12.32 -3.38
C LEU A 260 -4.12 12.16 -2.13
N MET A 261 -3.31 13.18 -1.81
CA MET A 261 -2.45 13.17 -0.63
C MET A 261 -3.27 13.18 0.66
N LEU A 262 -4.30 14.03 0.76
CA LEU A 262 -5.21 14.08 1.92
C LEU A 262 -5.98 12.76 2.08
N LEU A 263 -6.47 12.17 0.98
CA LEU A 263 -7.15 10.88 0.99
C LEU A 263 -6.21 9.76 1.46
N THR A 264 -4.96 9.75 0.97
CA THR A 264 -3.95 8.78 1.41
C THR A 264 -3.65 8.92 2.91
N MET A 265 -3.48 10.14 3.41
CA MET A 265 -3.29 10.39 4.85
C MET A 265 -4.49 9.91 5.66
N LEU A 266 -5.72 10.20 5.21
CA LEU A 266 -6.95 9.78 5.88
C LEU A 266 -7.06 8.25 5.96
N ILE A 267 -6.86 7.56 4.83
CA ILE A 267 -6.96 6.10 4.78
C ILE A 267 -5.88 5.45 5.64
N ASN A 268 -4.64 5.94 5.60
CA ASN A 268 -3.57 5.44 6.45
C ASN A 268 -3.84 5.68 7.95
N LEU A 269 -4.40 6.85 8.29
CA LEU A 269 -4.81 7.13 9.67
C LEU A 269 -5.90 6.17 10.14
N ILE A 270 -6.92 5.91 9.31
CA ILE A 270 -7.98 4.94 9.61
C ILE A 270 -7.38 3.54 9.80
N ALA A 271 -6.48 3.11 8.90
CA ALA A 271 -5.83 1.81 9.00
C ALA A 271 -5.00 1.67 10.29
N ASP A 272 -4.26 2.71 10.69
CA ASP A 272 -3.50 2.72 11.95
C ASP A 272 -4.43 2.72 13.18
N LEU A 273 -5.51 3.49 13.17
CA LEU A 273 -6.49 3.49 14.25
C LEU A 273 -7.16 2.11 14.42
N VAL A 274 -7.54 1.47 13.31
CA VAL A 274 -8.09 0.10 13.31
C VAL A 274 -7.04 -0.87 13.87
N GLY A 275 -5.79 -0.77 13.43
CA GLY A 275 -4.69 -1.57 13.96
C GLY A 275 -4.50 -1.39 15.47
N ARG A 276 -4.50 -0.15 15.97
CA ARG A 276 -4.41 0.14 17.42
C ARG A 276 -5.60 -0.41 18.21
N TYR A 277 -6.80 -0.39 17.64
CA TYR A 277 -7.98 -0.97 18.29
C TYR A 277 -7.84 -2.49 18.48
N PHE A 278 -7.37 -3.21 17.45
CA PHE A 278 -7.14 -4.65 17.56
C PHE A 278 -6.04 -4.99 18.56
N ARG A 279 -4.96 -4.20 18.64
CA ARG A 279 -3.90 -4.34 19.62
C ARG A 279 -4.39 -4.23 21.07
N ARG A 280 -5.22 -3.23 21.37
CA ARG A 280 -5.75 -3.01 22.73
C ARG A 280 -6.66 -4.12 23.24
N LYS A 281 -7.29 -4.88 22.35
CA LYS A 281 -8.12 -6.03 22.73
C LYS A 281 -7.32 -7.27 23.10
N GLN A 282 -6.01 -7.27 22.86
CA GLN A 282 -5.14 -8.44 23.07
C GLN A 282 -4.22 -8.28 24.29
N GLN A 283 -4.16 -7.10 24.88
CA GLN A 283 -3.58 -6.81 26.19
C GLN A 283 -4.62 -6.96 27.31
#